data_422425d456af02b4ee9e898edf88bf77
#
_entry.id   422425d456af02b4ee9e898edf88bf77
#
_cell.length_a   1.000
_cell.length_b   1.000
_cell.length_c   1.000
_cell.angle_alpha   90.00
_cell.angle_beta   90.00
_cell.angle_gamma   90.00
#
_symmetry.space_group_name_H-M   'P 1'
#
loop_
_entity.id
_entity.type
_entity.pdbx_description
1 polymer ?
#
loop_
_entity_poly.entity_id
_entity_poly.type
_entity_poly.pdbx_seq_one_letter_code
_entity_poly.pdbx_strand_id
1 'polypeptide(L)'
;MDSIDLMKKRKSIRHFKPEQPPQQIILDCLEAAAWAPNPTSQQPWKFIVLTGSTLKKITAAIEENFAAAFQEKEELPPPPLSEEMRDILQQRKDKAFQQMIATLKEKEFDMQSVGSGNFAFHHAPMGIIFATYPWKDQNFFKSTVAAMTQFLLAATARGLGTCWMNAVSICQESIKETLDLPSELILVDGVALGYPVEDSPLNQLPR
;
A
#
# COMPACT_ATOMS: atom_id res chain seq x y z
N MET A 1 -0.73 -20.20 14.36
CA MET A 1 -1.55 -20.00 13.15
C MET A 1 -0.77 -20.59 12.00
N ASP A 2 -1.39 -21.45 11.23
CA ASP A 2 -0.82 -22.04 10.01
C ASP A 2 -0.53 -20.95 8.97
N SER A 3 0.44 -21.19 8.09
CA SER A 3 0.85 -20.22 7.06
C SER A 3 -0.27 -19.94 6.05
N ILE A 4 -1.06 -20.95 5.70
CA ILE A 4 -2.21 -20.78 4.78
C ILE A 4 -3.31 -19.92 5.43
N ASP A 5 -3.59 -20.15 6.72
CA ASP A 5 -4.55 -19.36 7.47
C ASP A 5 -4.09 -17.90 7.61
N LEU A 6 -2.78 -17.67 7.81
CA LEU A 6 -2.19 -16.34 7.83
C LEU A 6 -2.42 -15.59 6.51
N MET A 7 -2.13 -16.26 5.39
CA MET A 7 -2.34 -15.68 4.06
C MET A 7 -3.81 -15.32 3.80
N LYS A 8 -4.74 -16.16 4.26
CA LYS A 8 -6.19 -15.89 4.15
C LYS A 8 -6.66 -14.80 5.10
N LYS A 9 -6.08 -14.70 6.28
CA LYS A 9 -6.40 -13.68 7.29
C LYS A 9 -5.96 -12.29 6.86
N ARG A 10 -4.85 -12.15 6.13
CA ARG A 10 -4.38 -10.86 5.65
C ARG A 10 -5.44 -10.17 4.78
N LYS A 11 -5.84 -8.98 5.14
CA LYS A 11 -6.76 -8.10 4.39
C LYS A 11 -6.30 -6.65 4.44
N SER A 12 -6.84 -5.80 3.59
CA SER A 12 -6.58 -4.36 3.64
C SER A 12 -7.33 -3.74 4.81
N ILE A 13 -6.59 -3.19 5.76
CA ILE A 13 -7.11 -2.48 6.93
C ILE A 13 -7.10 -0.99 6.61
N ARG A 14 -8.23 -0.31 6.80
CA ARG A 14 -8.45 1.09 6.41
C ARG A 14 -8.90 1.97 7.56
N HIS A 15 -8.99 1.40 8.77
CA HIS A 15 -9.27 2.13 10.00
C HIS A 15 -8.37 1.60 11.10
N PHE A 16 -7.52 2.47 11.64
CA PHE A 16 -6.46 2.15 12.58
C PHE A 16 -6.69 2.84 13.92
N LYS A 17 -6.19 2.22 14.98
CA LYS A 17 -6.04 2.86 16.28
C LYS A 17 -4.91 3.91 16.18
N PRO A 18 -4.95 4.99 16.98
CA PRO A 18 -3.91 6.03 16.95
C PRO A 18 -2.58 5.57 17.56
N GLU A 19 -2.58 4.46 18.28
CA GLU A 19 -1.41 3.91 18.93
C GLU A 19 -0.39 3.41 17.92
N GLN A 20 0.88 3.84 18.08
CA GLN A 20 1.97 3.33 17.27
C GLN A 20 2.44 1.95 17.78
N PRO A 21 2.63 0.97 16.90
CA PRO A 21 3.28 -0.27 17.27
C PRO A 21 4.71 -0.04 17.79
N PRO A 22 5.18 -0.85 18.76
CA PRO A 22 6.56 -0.79 19.21
C PRO A 22 7.56 -0.95 18.06
N GLN A 23 8.65 -0.17 18.11
CA GLN A 23 9.68 -0.17 17.07
C GLN A 23 10.22 -1.58 16.79
N GLN A 24 10.40 -2.41 17.83
CA GLN A 24 10.93 -3.76 17.66
C GLN A 24 10.02 -4.63 16.78
N ILE A 25 8.71 -4.51 16.92
CA ILE A 25 7.76 -5.28 16.07
C ILE A 25 7.90 -4.87 14.61
N ILE A 26 8.13 -3.57 14.35
CA ILE A 26 8.32 -3.08 12.99
C ILE A 26 9.64 -3.61 12.41
N LEU A 27 10.71 -3.58 13.18
CA LEU A 27 12.01 -4.12 12.78
C LEU A 27 11.93 -5.62 12.47
N ASP A 28 11.25 -6.40 13.32
CA ASP A 28 11.01 -7.84 13.08
C ASP A 28 10.25 -8.08 11.75
N CYS A 29 9.25 -7.24 11.45
CA CYS A 29 8.50 -7.34 10.19
C CYS A 29 9.35 -6.96 8.97
N LEU A 30 10.21 -5.94 9.10
CA LEU A 30 11.12 -5.52 8.03
C LEU A 30 12.24 -6.58 7.82
N GLU A 31 12.74 -7.18 8.89
CA GLU A 31 13.66 -8.30 8.79
C GLU A 31 13.02 -9.47 8.04
N ALA A 32 11.79 -9.86 8.39
CA ALA A 32 11.05 -10.89 7.67
C ALA A 32 10.86 -10.54 6.19
N ALA A 33 10.60 -9.28 5.86
CA ALA A 33 10.51 -8.79 4.48
C ALA A 33 11.84 -8.96 3.73
N ALA A 34 12.96 -8.74 4.40
CA ALA A 34 14.30 -8.88 3.81
C ALA A 34 14.68 -10.34 3.47
N TRP A 35 13.91 -11.33 3.92
CA TRP A 35 14.03 -12.72 3.50
C TRP A 35 13.29 -13.06 2.20
N ALA A 36 12.75 -12.07 1.51
CA ALA A 36 12.08 -12.31 0.25
C ALA A 36 13.03 -12.88 -0.82
N PRO A 37 12.54 -13.78 -1.70
CA PRO A 37 13.33 -14.28 -2.80
C PRO A 37 13.72 -13.15 -3.75
N ASN A 38 14.98 -13.15 -4.17
CA ASN A 38 15.49 -12.20 -5.14
C ASN A 38 16.66 -12.82 -5.92
N PRO A 39 16.85 -12.44 -7.21
CA PRO A 39 17.93 -12.97 -8.02
C PRO A 39 19.28 -12.67 -7.42
N THR A 40 20.14 -13.70 -7.34
CA THR A 40 21.55 -13.59 -6.90
C THR A 40 21.76 -12.89 -5.54
N SER A 41 20.75 -12.92 -4.68
CA SER A 41 20.80 -12.32 -3.33
C SER A 41 21.19 -10.84 -3.30
N GLN A 42 20.82 -10.08 -4.31
CA GLN A 42 21.19 -8.66 -4.40
C GLN A 42 20.41 -7.75 -3.43
N GLN A 43 19.25 -8.22 -2.92
CA GLN A 43 18.44 -7.52 -1.92
C GLN A 43 18.20 -6.02 -2.27
N PRO A 44 17.58 -5.75 -3.42
CA PRO A 44 17.57 -4.40 -4.03
C PRO A 44 16.63 -3.41 -3.35
N TRP A 45 15.87 -3.85 -2.37
CA TRP A 45 14.85 -3.05 -1.68
C TRP A 45 15.44 -2.03 -0.72
N LYS A 46 14.72 -0.93 -0.56
CA LYS A 46 14.86 0.05 0.50
C LYS A 46 13.51 0.20 1.21
N PHE A 47 13.55 0.29 2.53
CA PHE A 47 12.39 0.48 3.37
C PHE A 47 12.49 1.84 4.06
N ILE A 48 11.51 2.71 3.82
CA ILE A 48 11.46 4.07 4.39
C ILE A 48 10.28 4.09 5.36
N VAL A 49 10.57 4.17 6.65
CA VAL A 49 9.56 4.19 7.71
C VAL A 49 9.15 5.64 7.98
N LEU A 50 7.86 5.91 7.89
CA LEU A 50 7.25 7.22 8.07
C LEU A 50 6.45 7.25 9.37
N THR A 51 6.72 8.23 10.23
CA THR A 51 6.00 8.47 11.47
C THR A 51 5.83 9.97 11.73
N GLY A 52 4.93 10.34 12.61
CA GLY A 52 4.81 11.69 13.15
C GLY A 52 4.74 12.79 12.09
N SER A 53 5.62 13.79 12.19
CA SER A 53 5.64 14.94 11.28
C SER A 53 6.03 14.55 9.85
N THR A 54 6.90 13.57 9.67
CA THR A 54 7.31 13.10 8.34
C THR A 54 6.16 12.45 7.59
N LEU A 55 5.38 11.57 8.26
CA LEU A 55 4.19 10.99 7.68
C LEU A 55 3.18 12.07 7.25
N LYS A 56 2.97 13.08 8.10
CA LYS A 56 2.07 14.22 7.79
C LYS A 56 2.53 15.01 6.56
N LYS A 57 3.84 15.27 6.43
CA LYS A 57 4.39 15.96 5.25
C LYS A 57 4.17 15.17 3.96
N ILE A 58 4.38 13.85 4.01
CA ILE A 58 4.16 12.97 2.86
C ILE A 58 2.67 12.88 2.51
N THR A 59 1.79 12.77 3.50
CA THR A 59 0.34 12.83 3.27
C THR A 59 -0.06 14.11 2.55
N ALA A 60 0.39 15.26 3.02
CA ALA A 60 0.10 16.54 2.38
C ALA A 60 0.64 16.61 0.94
N ALA A 61 1.86 16.13 0.69
CA ALA A 61 2.44 16.08 -0.65
C ALA A 61 1.64 15.18 -1.61
N ILE A 62 1.12 14.05 -1.12
CA ILE A 62 0.25 13.18 -1.91
C ILE A 62 -1.09 13.88 -2.20
N GLU A 63 -1.75 14.44 -1.19
CA GLU A 63 -3.05 15.11 -1.35
C GLU A 63 -2.99 16.26 -2.35
N GLU A 64 -1.91 17.06 -2.30
CA GLU A 64 -1.70 18.19 -3.21
C GLU A 64 -1.44 17.77 -4.65
N ASN A 65 -0.68 16.69 -4.86
CA ASN A 65 -0.16 16.35 -6.19
C ASN A 65 -0.89 15.20 -6.87
N PHE A 66 -1.74 14.44 -6.16
CA PHE A 66 -2.32 13.20 -6.69
C PHE A 66 -3.15 13.40 -7.94
N ALA A 67 -4.00 14.41 -7.99
CA ALA A 67 -4.90 14.61 -9.12
C ALA A 67 -4.13 14.86 -10.43
N ALA A 68 -3.11 15.71 -10.39
CA ALA A 68 -2.27 16.01 -11.55
C ALA A 68 -1.42 14.79 -11.96
N ALA A 69 -0.77 14.12 -11.01
CA ALA A 69 0.05 12.93 -11.25
C ALA A 69 -0.77 11.74 -11.77
N PHE A 70 -2.01 11.60 -11.30
CA PHE A 70 -2.92 10.56 -11.77
C PHE A 70 -3.36 10.82 -13.22
N GLN A 71 -3.71 12.06 -13.55
CA GLN A 71 -4.08 12.45 -14.91
C GLN A 71 -2.93 12.19 -15.89
N GLU A 72 -1.71 12.61 -15.56
CA GLU A 72 -0.51 12.33 -16.39
C GLU A 72 -0.33 10.83 -16.65
N LYS A 73 -0.60 9.99 -15.66
CA LYS A 73 -0.53 8.53 -15.80
C LYS A 73 -1.64 7.95 -16.67
N GLU A 74 -2.85 8.50 -16.63
CA GLU A 74 -3.98 8.09 -17.48
C GLU A 74 -3.80 8.49 -18.96
N GLU A 75 -3.01 9.50 -19.25
CA GLU A 75 -2.66 9.90 -20.61
C GLU A 75 -1.70 8.92 -21.31
N LEU A 76 -1.08 7.99 -20.55
CA LEU A 76 -0.28 6.93 -21.14
C LEU A 76 -1.17 5.96 -21.93
N PRO A 77 -0.68 5.46 -23.08
CA PRO A 77 -1.45 4.50 -23.87
C PRO A 77 -1.80 3.27 -23.00
N PRO A 78 -3.04 2.78 -23.07
CA PRO A 78 -3.42 1.61 -22.32
C PRO A 78 -2.59 0.40 -22.76
N PRO A 79 -2.33 -0.57 -21.85
CA PRO A 79 -1.62 -1.78 -22.21
C PRO A 79 -2.35 -2.51 -23.35
N PRO A 80 -1.64 -3.25 -24.22
CA PRO A 80 -2.21 -3.97 -25.36
C PRO A 80 -3.03 -5.18 -24.89
N LEU A 81 -4.23 -4.92 -24.37
CA LEU A 81 -5.20 -5.94 -23.98
C LEU A 81 -6.27 -6.11 -25.05
N SER A 82 -6.74 -7.35 -25.25
CA SER A 82 -7.94 -7.58 -26.07
C SER A 82 -9.16 -6.90 -25.45
N GLU A 83 -10.16 -6.56 -26.26
CA GLU A 83 -11.42 -5.98 -25.81
C GLU A 83 -12.10 -6.89 -24.78
N GLU A 84 -12.19 -8.19 -25.06
CA GLU A 84 -12.72 -9.19 -24.13
C GLU A 84 -12.04 -9.14 -22.74
N MET A 85 -10.70 -9.06 -22.71
CA MET A 85 -9.97 -9.01 -21.45
C MET A 85 -10.22 -7.69 -20.69
N ARG A 86 -10.33 -6.58 -21.40
CA ARG A 86 -10.69 -5.29 -20.79
C ARG A 86 -12.06 -5.34 -20.15
N ASP A 87 -13.04 -5.92 -20.85
CA ASP A 87 -14.41 -6.07 -20.35
C ASP A 87 -14.47 -6.96 -19.10
N ILE A 88 -13.74 -8.09 -19.09
CA ILE A 88 -13.66 -8.97 -17.93
C ILE A 88 -13.07 -8.23 -16.72
N LEU A 89 -11.99 -7.47 -16.91
CA LEU A 89 -11.35 -6.72 -15.83
C LEU A 89 -12.25 -5.59 -15.32
N GLN A 90 -12.93 -4.88 -16.22
CA GLN A 90 -13.87 -3.83 -15.85
C GLN A 90 -15.06 -4.40 -15.06
N GLN A 91 -15.65 -5.49 -15.50
CA GLN A 91 -16.75 -6.16 -14.77
C GLN A 91 -16.33 -6.60 -13.36
N ARG A 92 -15.10 -7.13 -13.20
CA ARG A 92 -14.56 -7.49 -11.87
C ARG A 92 -14.40 -6.28 -10.97
N LYS A 93 -13.86 -5.17 -11.52
CA LYS A 93 -13.71 -3.89 -10.81
C LYS A 93 -15.06 -3.36 -10.36
N ASP A 94 -16.04 -3.32 -11.26
CA ASP A 94 -17.38 -2.80 -10.98
C ASP A 94 -18.09 -3.63 -9.91
N LYS A 95 -18.00 -4.97 -10.01
CA LYS A 95 -18.55 -5.88 -9.00
C LYS A 95 -17.93 -5.64 -7.62
N ALA A 96 -16.61 -5.55 -7.54
CA ALA A 96 -15.92 -5.28 -6.27
C ALA A 96 -16.31 -3.92 -5.68
N PHE A 97 -16.43 -2.89 -6.53
CA PHE A 97 -16.85 -1.55 -6.11
C PHE A 97 -18.30 -1.53 -5.62
N GLN A 98 -19.21 -2.18 -6.34
CA GLN A 98 -20.62 -2.30 -5.92
C GLN A 98 -20.76 -3.04 -4.58
N GLN A 99 -19.99 -4.12 -4.36
CA GLN A 99 -19.99 -4.84 -3.09
C GLN A 99 -19.48 -3.97 -1.93
N MET A 100 -18.42 -3.19 -2.18
CA MET A 100 -17.91 -2.23 -1.20
C MET A 100 -18.98 -1.18 -0.83
N ILE A 101 -19.60 -0.57 -1.84
CA ILE A 101 -20.67 0.43 -1.62
C ILE A 101 -21.83 -0.18 -0.83
N ALA A 102 -22.28 -1.38 -1.19
CA ALA A 102 -23.38 -2.05 -0.50
C ALA A 102 -23.05 -2.28 0.98
N THR A 103 -21.84 -2.78 1.28
CA THR A 103 -21.38 -3.03 2.66
C THR A 103 -21.32 -1.73 3.49
N LEU A 104 -20.83 -0.65 2.90
CA LEU A 104 -20.70 0.63 3.60
C LEU A 104 -22.07 1.27 3.85
N LYS A 105 -22.98 1.20 2.88
CA LYS A 105 -24.36 1.68 3.04
C LYS A 105 -25.12 0.92 4.10
N GLU A 106 -25.02 -0.41 4.12
CA GLU A 106 -25.64 -1.26 5.14
C GLU A 106 -25.19 -0.89 6.56
N LYS A 107 -23.96 -0.41 6.68
CA LYS A 107 -23.34 -0.03 7.96
C LYS A 107 -23.37 1.49 8.21
N GLU A 108 -24.12 2.26 7.42
CA GLU A 108 -24.27 3.71 7.53
C GLU A 108 -22.91 4.47 7.56
N PHE A 109 -21.92 3.96 6.83
CA PHE A 109 -20.58 4.53 6.81
C PHE A 109 -20.42 5.56 5.69
N ASP A 110 -19.73 6.68 5.98
CA ASP A 110 -19.46 7.72 5.00
C ASP A 110 -18.48 7.26 3.90
N MET A 111 -18.94 7.32 2.65
CA MET A 111 -18.18 6.95 1.46
C MET A 111 -16.98 7.87 1.19
N GLN A 112 -17.05 9.15 1.59
CA GLN A 112 -15.96 10.11 1.35
C GLN A 112 -14.71 9.72 2.13
N SER A 113 -14.87 9.17 3.33
CA SER A 113 -13.77 8.73 4.17
C SER A 113 -12.96 7.57 3.57
N VAL A 114 -13.56 6.78 2.66
CA VAL A 114 -12.86 5.70 1.96
C VAL A 114 -11.93 6.25 0.90
N GLY A 115 -12.39 7.23 0.12
CA GLY A 115 -11.62 7.86 -0.96
C GLY A 115 -10.44 8.67 -0.41
N SER A 116 -10.70 9.56 0.53
CA SER A 116 -9.67 10.41 1.16
C SER A 116 -8.61 9.61 1.91
N GLY A 117 -8.98 8.48 2.51
CA GLY A 117 -8.03 7.60 3.20
C GLY A 117 -6.89 7.09 2.31
N ASN A 118 -7.12 6.88 1.02
CA ASN A 118 -6.08 6.43 0.09
C ASN A 118 -4.95 7.45 -0.10
N PHE A 119 -5.17 8.72 0.18
CA PHE A 119 -4.15 9.78 0.06
C PHE A 119 -3.46 10.04 1.40
N ALA A 120 -4.13 9.70 2.50
CA ALA A 120 -3.72 10.00 3.87
C ALA A 120 -3.23 8.77 4.66
N PHE A 121 -2.69 7.75 4.01
CA PHE A 121 -2.32 6.48 4.64
C PHE A 121 -3.44 5.92 5.55
N HIS A 122 -4.71 6.15 5.16
CA HIS A 122 -5.88 5.78 5.96
C HIS A 122 -5.79 6.27 7.42
N HIS A 123 -5.14 7.41 7.66
CA HIS A 123 -4.87 7.98 8.98
C HIS A 123 -4.18 7.01 9.94
N ALA A 124 -3.44 6.04 9.41
CA ALA A 124 -2.63 5.13 10.21
C ALA A 124 -1.53 5.90 10.96
N PRO A 125 -1.11 5.43 12.15
CA PRO A 125 -0.04 6.07 12.92
C PRO A 125 1.33 5.95 12.26
N MET A 126 1.49 5.04 11.29
CA MET A 126 2.73 4.79 10.57
C MET A 126 2.47 4.50 9.09
N GLY A 127 3.45 4.84 8.26
CA GLY A 127 3.56 4.43 6.86
C GLY A 127 4.90 3.80 6.56
N ILE A 128 4.96 2.93 5.57
CA ILE A 128 6.23 2.40 5.05
C ILE A 128 6.21 2.55 3.54
N ILE A 129 7.27 3.14 2.98
CA ILE A 129 7.49 3.15 1.54
C ILE A 129 8.48 2.05 1.20
N PHE A 130 8.13 1.25 0.21
CA PHE A 130 9.01 0.25 -0.41
C PHE A 130 9.58 0.85 -1.69
N ALA A 131 10.90 0.88 -1.77
CA ALA A 131 11.60 1.48 -2.89
C ALA A 131 12.72 0.58 -3.41
N THR A 132 13.14 0.80 -4.64
CA THR A 132 14.21 0.04 -5.30
C THR A 132 14.96 0.93 -6.28
N TYR A 133 16.10 0.44 -6.77
CA TYR A 133 16.80 1.07 -7.88
C TYR A 133 16.39 0.48 -9.23
N PRO A 134 16.53 1.23 -10.33
CA PRO A 134 16.25 0.71 -11.66
C PRO A 134 17.23 -0.42 -12.03
N TRP A 135 16.74 -1.43 -12.76
CA TRP A 135 17.55 -2.51 -13.32
C TRP A 135 17.05 -2.89 -14.72
N LYS A 136 17.89 -3.56 -15.49
CA LYS A 136 17.64 -3.88 -16.93
C LYS A 136 16.31 -4.58 -17.20
N ASP A 137 15.93 -5.44 -16.25
CA ASP A 137 14.74 -6.26 -16.35
C ASP A 137 13.90 -6.06 -15.09
N GLN A 138 12.92 -5.68 -14.90
CA GLN A 138 12.07 -5.47 -13.72
C GLN A 138 12.32 -6.40 -12.50
N ASN A 139 13.48 -7.10 -12.44
CA ASN A 139 13.75 -8.07 -11.36
C ASN A 139 13.86 -7.40 -9.99
N PHE A 140 14.44 -6.21 -9.93
CA PHE A 140 14.52 -5.45 -8.68
C PHE A 140 13.16 -5.01 -8.20
N PHE A 141 12.32 -4.53 -9.12
CA PHE A 141 10.95 -4.17 -8.82
C PHE A 141 10.15 -5.39 -8.29
N LYS A 142 10.20 -6.52 -9.01
CA LYS A 142 9.53 -7.77 -8.61
C LYS A 142 10.00 -8.27 -7.25
N SER A 143 11.31 -8.20 -6.98
CA SER A 143 11.89 -8.59 -5.70
C SER A 143 11.39 -7.70 -4.55
N THR A 144 11.28 -6.40 -4.80
CA THR A 144 10.75 -5.45 -3.81
C THR A 144 9.25 -5.67 -3.55
N VAL A 145 8.47 -6.01 -4.57
CA VAL A 145 7.07 -6.43 -4.41
C VAL A 145 6.95 -7.72 -3.58
N ALA A 146 7.87 -8.68 -3.78
CA ALA A 146 7.94 -9.89 -2.95
C ALA A 146 8.24 -9.56 -1.48
N ALA A 147 9.23 -8.68 -1.22
CA ALA A 147 9.54 -8.21 0.12
C ALA A 147 8.36 -7.49 0.78
N MET A 148 7.68 -6.63 0.04
CA MET A 148 6.47 -5.94 0.50
C MET A 148 5.37 -6.94 0.88
N THR A 149 5.15 -7.97 0.07
CA THR A 149 4.17 -9.04 0.37
C THR A 149 4.53 -9.79 1.65
N GLN A 150 5.81 -10.15 1.85
CA GLN A 150 6.26 -10.78 3.10
C GLN A 150 6.08 -9.86 4.31
N PHE A 151 6.34 -8.55 4.16
CA PHE A 151 6.06 -7.58 5.20
C PHE A 151 4.58 -7.58 5.61
N LEU A 152 3.65 -7.57 4.64
CA LEU A 152 2.20 -7.60 4.93
C LEU A 152 1.81 -8.85 5.74
N LEU A 153 2.40 -10.01 5.43
CA LEU A 153 2.15 -11.26 6.14
C LEU A 153 2.78 -11.23 7.54
N ALA A 154 4.00 -10.75 7.69
CA ALA A 154 4.68 -10.61 8.97
C ALA A 154 3.91 -9.66 9.91
N ALA A 155 3.48 -8.50 9.41
CA ALA A 155 2.64 -7.56 10.16
C ALA A 155 1.33 -8.20 10.62
N THR A 156 0.66 -8.96 9.73
CA THR A 156 -0.58 -9.68 10.07
C THR A 156 -0.33 -10.75 11.15
N ALA A 157 0.80 -11.46 11.11
CA ALA A 157 1.18 -12.45 12.12
C ALA A 157 1.42 -11.82 13.50
N ARG A 158 1.84 -10.55 13.52
CA ARG A 158 2.04 -9.74 14.75
C ARG A 158 0.78 -9.00 15.22
N GLY A 159 -0.39 -9.25 14.60
CA GLY A 159 -1.65 -8.59 14.95
C GLY A 159 -1.78 -7.16 14.41
N LEU A 160 -0.88 -6.74 13.52
CA LEU A 160 -0.96 -5.45 12.88
C LEU A 160 -1.86 -5.49 11.62
N GLY A 161 -2.51 -4.38 11.35
CA GLY A 161 -3.22 -4.10 10.12
C GLY A 161 -2.33 -3.38 9.12
N THR A 162 -2.58 -3.67 7.84
CA THR A 162 -1.87 -3.03 6.73
C THR A 162 -2.83 -2.69 5.60
N CYS A 163 -2.56 -1.59 4.87
CA CYS A 163 -3.19 -1.31 3.59
C CYS A 163 -2.13 -0.94 2.56
N TRP A 164 -2.11 -1.66 1.46
CA TRP A 164 -1.27 -1.34 0.30
C TRP A 164 -1.81 -0.12 -0.43
N MET A 165 -0.95 0.85 -0.75
CA MET A 165 -1.32 2.15 -1.28
C MET A 165 -0.49 2.51 -2.51
N ASN A 166 -1.14 2.52 -3.66
CA ASN A 166 -0.50 2.92 -4.93
C ASN A 166 -0.36 4.46 -5.09
N ALA A 167 -0.96 5.26 -4.24
CA ALA A 167 -0.78 6.71 -4.26
C ALA A 167 0.70 7.12 -4.13
N VAL A 168 1.51 6.30 -3.45
CA VAL A 168 2.96 6.53 -3.30
C VAL A 168 3.69 6.41 -4.63
N SER A 169 3.42 5.40 -5.44
CA SER A 169 4.04 5.24 -6.77
C SER A 169 3.51 6.26 -7.79
N ILE A 170 2.28 6.74 -7.61
CA ILE A 170 1.70 7.78 -8.45
C ILE A 170 2.37 9.13 -8.17
N CYS A 171 2.54 9.49 -6.89
CA CYS A 171 3.12 10.75 -6.44
C CYS A 171 4.62 10.65 -6.14
N GLN A 172 5.35 9.70 -6.76
CA GLN A 172 6.73 9.42 -6.37
C GLN A 172 7.65 10.65 -6.48
N GLU A 173 7.46 11.52 -7.45
CA GLU A 173 8.34 12.69 -7.64
C GLU A 173 8.19 13.69 -6.47
N SER A 174 6.97 14.08 -6.11
CA SER A 174 6.73 14.97 -4.98
C SER A 174 7.17 14.37 -3.63
N ILE A 175 7.05 13.04 -3.48
CA ILE A 175 7.53 12.34 -2.28
C ILE A 175 9.06 12.35 -2.24
N LYS A 176 9.75 12.09 -3.36
CA LYS A 176 11.22 12.14 -3.44
C LYS A 176 11.74 13.53 -3.10
N GLU A 177 11.13 14.57 -3.65
CA GLU A 177 11.47 15.96 -3.32
C GLU A 177 11.25 16.27 -1.83
N THR A 178 10.11 15.86 -1.26
CA THR A 178 9.78 16.10 0.15
C THR A 178 10.74 15.43 1.13
N LEU A 179 11.28 14.26 0.77
CA LEU A 179 12.19 13.46 1.61
C LEU A 179 13.66 13.61 1.22
N ASP A 180 13.99 14.44 0.24
CA ASP A 180 15.35 14.60 -0.32
C ASP A 180 15.97 13.23 -0.72
N LEU A 181 15.19 12.42 -1.44
CA LEU A 181 15.61 11.11 -1.91
C LEU A 181 16.29 11.20 -3.28
N PRO A 182 17.22 10.27 -3.60
CA PRO A 182 17.85 10.19 -4.91
C PRO A 182 16.81 10.11 -6.04
N SER A 183 17.00 10.87 -7.12
CA SER A 183 16.08 10.92 -8.26
C SER A 183 15.93 9.57 -8.95
N GLU A 184 17.00 8.77 -8.98
CA GLU A 184 17.02 7.42 -9.55
C GLU A 184 16.25 6.37 -8.72
N LEU A 185 15.90 6.69 -7.46
CA LEU A 185 15.15 5.76 -6.63
C LEU A 185 13.71 5.61 -7.14
N ILE A 186 13.27 4.39 -7.33
CA ILE A 186 11.89 4.06 -7.73
C ILE A 186 11.09 3.75 -6.46
N LEU A 187 10.05 4.54 -6.20
CA LEU A 187 9.10 4.22 -5.14
C LEU A 187 8.08 3.20 -5.68
N VAL A 188 8.20 1.96 -5.20
CA VAL A 188 7.36 0.86 -5.68
C VAL A 188 5.92 1.07 -5.24
N ASP A 189 5.68 1.19 -3.94
CA ASP A 189 4.40 1.56 -3.34
C ASP A 189 4.54 1.83 -1.84
N GLY A 190 3.42 2.24 -1.20
CA GLY A 190 3.34 2.47 0.23
C GLY A 190 2.49 1.45 0.96
N VAL A 191 2.68 1.36 2.28
CA VAL A 191 1.86 0.58 3.20
C VAL A 191 1.47 1.44 4.40
N ALA A 192 0.18 1.64 4.61
CA ALA A 192 -0.35 2.13 5.88
C ALA A 192 -0.25 1.03 6.93
N LEU A 193 0.17 1.36 8.17
CA LEU A 193 0.49 0.38 9.20
C LEU A 193 0.03 0.86 10.59
N GLY A 194 -0.59 -0.04 11.35
CA GLY A 194 -1.02 0.21 12.73
C GLY A 194 -1.86 -0.93 13.29
N TYR A 195 -2.37 -0.76 14.50
CA TYR A 195 -3.34 -1.70 15.06
C TYR A 195 -4.72 -1.48 14.43
N PRO A 196 -5.43 -2.53 13.96
CA PRO A 196 -6.76 -2.37 13.37
C PRO A 196 -7.81 -1.98 14.43
N VAL A 197 -8.78 -1.16 14.03
CA VAL A 197 -10.07 -1.07 14.75
C VAL A 197 -10.92 -2.23 14.25
N GLU A 198 -11.08 -3.25 15.10
CA GLU A 198 -11.62 -4.56 14.69
C GLU A 198 -13.06 -4.49 14.16
N ASP A 199 -13.92 -3.72 14.85
CA ASP A 199 -15.35 -3.62 14.52
C ASP A 199 -15.67 -2.55 13.45
N SER A 200 -14.64 -1.95 12.87
CA SER A 200 -14.84 -0.93 11.84
C SER A 200 -15.41 -1.54 10.54
N PRO A 201 -16.49 -0.97 9.99
CA PRO A 201 -17.03 -1.37 8.69
C PRO A 201 -15.99 -1.35 7.56
N LEU A 202 -15.06 -0.38 7.59
CA LEU A 202 -13.96 -0.29 6.63
C LEU A 202 -13.03 -1.51 6.65
N ASN A 203 -12.90 -2.15 7.81
CA ASN A 203 -12.06 -3.32 8.00
C ASN A 203 -12.80 -4.65 7.75
N GLN A 204 -14.10 -4.58 7.46
CA GLN A 204 -14.95 -5.73 7.15
C GLN A 204 -15.33 -5.81 5.66
N LEU A 205 -14.76 -4.95 4.82
CA LEU A 205 -15.01 -4.96 3.38
C LEU A 205 -14.63 -6.32 2.77
N PRO A 206 -15.49 -6.87 1.87
CA PRO A 206 -15.22 -8.13 1.19
C PRO A 206 -14.00 -8.03 0.26
N ARG A 207 -13.45 -9.18 -0.14
CA ARG A 207 -12.39 -9.29 -1.15
C ARG A 207 -12.97 -9.46 -2.54
#